data_24f3fed43d9e1e59a09fa77ab817549c
#
_entry.id   24f3fed43d9e1e59a09fa77ab817549c
#
_cell.length_a   1.000
_cell.length_b   1.000
_cell.length_c   1.000
_cell.angle_alpha   90.00
_cell.angle_beta   90.00
_cell.angle_gamma   90.00
#
_symmetry.space_group_name_H-M   'P 1'
#
loop_
_entity.id
_entity.type
_entity.pdbx_description
1 polymer ?
#
loop_
_entity_poly.entity_id
_entity_poly.type
_entity_poly.pdbx_seq_one_letter_code
_entity_poly.pdbx_strand_id
1 'polypeptide(L)'
;QQQARLNTGNAAVLAAQAQVAAVKAAIGAAQAQVAQLTSEIDDSSLRAPIDGIIQLRLAEPGEVLGAGGRVLLLIDPNDQYMNLYLPASVTGRLTVGDESRILLDALPNQPLPAKISFVAAKSQFTPKEVETRDERQKLVFRVKVRLTQPAAVPQAKPGMPGAGYVRTAPVDWPANLQ
;
A
#
# COMPACT_ATOMS: atom_id res chain seq x y z
N GLN A 1 6.14 -65.53 -38.99
CA GLN A 1 6.09 -64.35 -39.89
C GLN A 1 5.04 -63.35 -39.43
N GLN A 2 3.83 -63.76 -38.97
CA GLN A 2 2.80 -62.84 -38.47
C GLN A 2 3.25 -62.05 -37.22
N GLN A 3 3.89 -62.71 -36.26
CA GLN A 3 4.39 -62.06 -35.02
C GLN A 3 5.40 -60.95 -35.32
N ALA A 4 6.30 -61.18 -36.31
CA ALA A 4 7.29 -60.20 -36.73
C ALA A 4 6.60 -58.95 -37.35
N ARG A 5 5.58 -59.14 -38.16
CA ARG A 5 4.81 -58.02 -38.74
C ARG A 5 4.05 -57.19 -37.69
N LEU A 6 3.47 -57.85 -36.68
CA LEU A 6 2.81 -57.18 -35.54
C LEU A 6 3.81 -56.38 -34.70
N ASN A 7 4.99 -56.93 -34.45
CA ASN A 7 6.04 -56.22 -33.70
C ASN A 7 6.56 -54.98 -34.47
N THR A 8 6.74 -55.11 -35.82
CA THR A 8 7.10 -53.97 -36.65
C THR A 8 6.04 -52.90 -36.69
N GLY A 9 4.76 -53.31 -36.76
CA GLY A 9 3.64 -52.38 -36.73
C GLY A 9 3.56 -51.63 -35.38
N ASN A 10 3.71 -52.34 -34.26
CA ASN A 10 3.71 -51.70 -32.93
C ASN A 10 4.87 -50.75 -32.75
N ALA A 11 6.09 -51.10 -33.23
CA ALA A 11 7.23 -50.21 -33.22
C ALA A 11 7.02 -48.92 -34.02
N ALA A 12 6.38 -49.02 -35.18
CA ALA A 12 6.01 -47.86 -36.01
C ALA A 12 5.00 -46.95 -35.31
N VAL A 13 3.98 -47.52 -34.62
CA VAL A 13 3.02 -46.75 -33.85
C VAL A 13 3.69 -46.04 -32.68
N LEU A 14 4.54 -46.70 -31.93
CA LEU A 14 5.30 -46.09 -30.84
C LEU A 14 6.21 -44.97 -31.32
N ALA A 15 6.87 -45.13 -32.45
CA ALA A 15 7.71 -44.10 -33.06
C ALA A 15 6.87 -42.88 -33.46
N ALA A 16 5.69 -43.09 -34.06
CA ALA A 16 4.77 -42.01 -34.43
C ALA A 16 4.20 -41.28 -33.18
N GLN A 17 3.89 -42.01 -32.14
CA GLN A 17 3.46 -41.42 -30.88
C GLN A 17 4.55 -40.57 -30.22
N ALA A 18 5.79 -41.05 -30.24
CA ALA A 18 6.95 -40.28 -29.77
C ALA A 18 7.16 -39.00 -30.58
N GLN A 19 7.00 -39.07 -31.90
CA GLN A 19 7.07 -37.89 -32.77
C GLN A 19 5.98 -36.87 -32.44
N VAL A 20 4.74 -37.33 -32.26
CA VAL A 20 3.61 -36.47 -31.86
C VAL A 20 3.89 -35.82 -30.50
N ALA A 21 4.42 -36.57 -29.54
CA ALA A 21 4.79 -36.03 -28.21
C ALA A 21 5.89 -34.97 -28.31
N ALA A 22 6.92 -35.20 -29.15
CA ALA A 22 7.99 -34.23 -29.38
C ALA A 22 7.47 -32.93 -30.02
N VAL A 23 6.58 -33.03 -31.01
CA VAL A 23 5.97 -31.83 -31.66
C VAL A 23 5.08 -31.09 -30.66
N LYS A 24 4.29 -31.79 -29.86
CA LYS A 24 3.48 -31.14 -28.80
C LYS A 24 4.35 -30.39 -27.77
N ALA A 25 5.48 -30.98 -27.38
CA ALA A 25 6.42 -30.32 -26.49
C ALA A 25 7.04 -29.07 -27.14
N ALA A 26 7.37 -29.12 -28.42
CA ALA A 26 7.88 -27.96 -29.18
C ALA A 26 6.83 -26.83 -29.28
N ILE A 27 5.57 -27.18 -29.50
CA ILE A 27 4.46 -26.21 -29.51
C ILE A 27 4.33 -25.55 -28.11
N GLY A 28 4.38 -26.35 -27.02
CA GLY A 28 4.32 -25.83 -25.67
C GLY A 28 5.47 -24.86 -25.35
N ALA A 29 6.68 -25.20 -25.80
CA ALA A 29 7.84 -24.31 -25.63
C ALA A 29 7.68 -22.98 -26.42
N ALA A 30 7.20 -23.04 -27.64
CA ALA A 30 6.94 -21.85 -28.45
C ALA A 30 5.81 -20.97 -27.83
N GLN A 31 4.77 -21.59 -27.30
CA GLN A 31 3.69 -20.87 -26.60
C GLN A 31 4.19 -20.18 -25.32
N ALA A 32 5.07 -20.84 -24.54
CA ALA A 32 5.70 -20.25 -23.37
C ALA A 32 6.56 -19.02 -23.74
N GLN A 33 7.29 -19.11 -24.85
CA GLN A 33 8.08 -17.98 -25.36
C GLN A 33 7.21 -16.80 -25.80
N VAL A 34 6.09 -17.07 -26.47
CA VAL A 34 5.11 -16.02 -26.83
C VAL A 34 4.53 -15.38 -25.57
N ALA A 35 4.18 -16.16 -24.56
CA ALA A 35 3.65 -15.64 -23.30
C ALA A 35 4.67 -14.75 -22.58
N GLN A 36 5.94 -15.15 -22.57
CA GLN A 36 7.02 -14.33 -22.00
C GLN A 36 7.14 -12.97 -22.72
N LEU A 37 7.22 -12.99 -24.05
CA LEU A 37 7.33 -11.76 -24.85
C LEU A 37 6.11 -10.85 -24.67
N THR A 38 4.92 -11.44 -24.53
CA THR A 38 3.69 -10.67 -24.26
C THR A 38 3.78 -9.99 -22.90
N SER A 39 4.27 -10.69 -21.88
CA SER A 39 4.47 -10.10 -20.54
C SER A 39 5.50 -8.96 -20.57
N GLU A 40 6.60 -9.10 -21.32
CA GLU A 40 7.60 -8.04 -21.49
C GLU A 40 7.02 -6.79 -22.19
N ILE A 41 6.13 -6.98 -23.15
CA ILE A 41 5.41 -5.89 -23.82
C ILE A 41 4.45 -5.19 -22.86
N ASP A 42 3.69 -5.97 -22.06
CA ASP A 42 2.76 -5.41 -21.08
C ASP A 42 3.52 -4.63 -20.00
N ASP A 43 4.66 -5.12 -19.55
CA ASP A 43 5.54 -4.47 -18.55
C ASP A 43 6.16 -3.16 -19.10
N SER A 44 6.26 -3.02 -20.41
CA SER A 44 6.72 -1.77 -21.04
C SER A 44 5.69 -0.64 -20.97
N SER A 45 4.43 -0.96 -20.64
CA SER A 45 3.34 0.00 -20.50
C SER A 45 3.00 0.25 -19.04
N LEU A 46 3.57 1.30 -18.45
CA LEU A 46 3.33 1.65 -17.05
C LEU A 46 1.91 2.21 -16.88
N ARG A 47 1.11 1.54 -16.02
CA ARG A 47 -0.25 1.95 -15.68
C ARG A 47 -0.34 2.33 -14.21
N ALA A 48 -1.18 3.34 -13.89
CA ALA A 48 -1.47 3.69 -12.52
C ALA A 48 -2.23 2.53 -11.82
N PRO A 49 -1.76 2.04 -10.67
CA PRO A 49 -2.43 0.95 -9.94
C PRO A 49 -3.69 1.40 -9.20
N ILE A 50 -3.85 2.71 -8.99
CA ILE A 50 -4.97 3.34 -8.28
C ILE A 50 -5.35 4.64 -8.97
N ASP A 51 -6.57 5.09 -8.71
CA ASP A 51 -6.98 6.45 -9.03
C ASP A 51 -6.29 7.43 -8.08
N GLY A 52 -5.64 8.45 -8.60
CA GLY A 52 -4.85 9.35 -7.78
C GLY A 52 -4.39 10.60 -8.50
N ILE A 53 -3.63 11.42 -7.77
CA ILE A 53 -3.05 12.66 -8.29
C ILE A 53 -1.54 12.48 -8.40
N ILE A 54 -0.98 12.83 -9.55
CA ILE A 54 0.47 12.85 -9.74
C ILE A 54 1.03 14.04 -8.93
N GLN A 55 1.80 13.73 -7.90
CA GLN A 55 2.44 14.74 -7.07
C GLN A 55 3.75 15.22 -7.70
N LEU A 56 4.51 14.30 -8.26
CA LEU A 56 5.82 14.61 -8.83
C LEU A 56 6.11 13.68 -10.01
N ARG A 57 6.63 14.25 -11.10
CA ARG A 57 7.24 13.51 -12.18
C ARG A 57 8.75 13.42 -11.92
N LEU A 58 9.26 12.21 -11.84
CA LEU A 58 10.65 11.90 -11.49
C LEU A 58 11.51 11.63 -12.73
N ALA A 59 10.87 11.19 -13.81
CA ALA A 59 11.55 10.88 -15.06
C ALA A 59 10.97 11.69 -16.23
N GLU A 60 11.86 12.15 -17.12
CA GLU A 60 11.48 12.89 -18.31
C GLU A 60 11.42 11.97 -19.55
N PRO A 61 10.59 12.31 -20.57
CA PRO A 61 10.59 11.61 -21.83
C PRO A 61 11.98 11.61 -22.49
N GLY A 62 12.44 10.42 -22.90
CA GLY A 62 13.77 10.22 -23.45
C GLY A 62 14.85 9.84 -22.44
N GLU A 63 14.52 9.80 -21.16
CA GLU A 63 15.43 9.34 -20.11
C GLU A 63 15.47 7.81 -20.05
N VAL A 64 16.67 7.26 -19.88
CA VAL A 64 16.86 5.81 -19.72
C VAL A 64 16.87 5.46 -18.25
N LEU A 65 15.88 4.69 -17.81
CA LEU A 65 15.76 4.25 -16.45
C LEU A 65 16.27 2.82 -16.28
N GLY A 66 16.98 2.55 -15.20
CA GLY A 66 17.31 1.20 -14.79
C GLY A 66 16.08 0.44 -14.27
N ALA A 67 16.21 -0.89 -14.14
CA ALA A 67 15.16 -1.73 -13.57
C ALA A 67 14.75 -1.24 -12.17
N GLY A 68 13.44 -1.04 -11.94
CA GLY A 68 12.91 -0.47 -10.70
C GLY A 68 13.01 1.05 -10.59
N GLY A 69 13.40 1.75 -11.65
CA GLY A 69 13.44 3.22 -11.70
C GLY A 69 12.07 3.83 -11.47
N ARG A 70 12.01 4.91 -10.68
CA ARG A 70 10.77 5.61 -10.36
C ARG A 70 10.43 6.61 -11.46
N VAL A 71 9.24 6.54 -11.99
CA VAL A 71 8.75 7.44 -13.06
C VAL A 71 7.90 8.57 -12.49
N LEU A 72 6.94 8.23 -11.67
CA LEU A 72 5.95 9.15 -11.12
C LEU A 72 5.73 8.88 -9.63
N LEU A 73 5.42 9.92 -8.87
CA LEU A 73 4.90 9.81 -7.51
C LEU A 73 3.41 10.09 -7.56
N LEU A 74 2.63 9.05 -7.25
CA LEU A 74 1.17 9.10 -7.21
C LEU A 74 0.70 9.10 -5.75
N ILE A 75 -0.27 9.94 -5.44
CA ILE A 75 -0.95 9.97 -4.14
C ILE A 75 -2.43 9.71 -4.30
N ASP A 76 -2.98 8.94 -3.37
CA ASP A 76 -4.42 8.75 -3.24
C ASP A 76 -5.02 9.89 -2.40
N PRO A 77 -5.85 10.77 -2.98
CA PRO A 77 -6.49 11.85 -2.25
C PRO A 77 -7.52 11.35 -1.23
N ASN A 78 -7.97 10.10 -1.34
CA ASN A 78 -8.94 9.50 -0.43
C ASN A 78 -8.29 8.82 0.78
N ASP A 79 -6.99 8.58 0.77
CA ASP A 79 -6.25 8.00 1.91
C ASP A 79 -5.49 9.09 2.69
N GLN A 80 -6.23 10.04 3.25
CA GLN A 80 -5.65 11.10 4.07
C GLN A 80 -5.64 10.71 5.55
N TYR A 81 -4.48 10.86 6.18
CA TYR A 81 -4.30 10.56 7.60
C TYR A 81 -3.35 11.56 8.27
N MET A 82 -3.48 11.66 9.58
CA MET A 82 -2.57 12.41 10.44
C MET A 82 -1.91 11.47 11.45
N ASN A 83 -0.63 11.64 11.69
CA ASN A 83 0.08 10.96 12.76
C ASN A 83 0.07 11.86 14.01
N LEU A 84 -0.51 11.35 15.08
CA LEU A 84 -0.52 11.97 16.39
C LEU A 84 0.50 11.27 17.28
N TYR A 85 1.13 12.03 18.17
CA TYR A 85 2.06 11.51 19.16
C TYR A 85 1.47 11.75 20.55
N LEU A 86 0.92 10.71 21.14
CA LEU A 86 0.17 10.78 22.39
C LEU A 86 0.92 10.08 23.52
N PRO A 87 0.87 10.61 24.77
CA PRO A 87 1.48 9.96 25.92
C PRO A 87 0.84 8.61 26.22
N ALA A 88 1.59 7.73 26.90
CA ALA A 88 1.16 6.37 27.24
C ALA A 88 -0.16 6.33 28.02
N SER A 89 -0.39 7.30 28.90
CA SER A 89 -1.60 7.41 29.72
C SER A 89 -2.88 7.59 28.92
N VAL A 90 -2.78 8.24 27.75
CA VAL A 90 -3.89 8.42 26.81
C VAL A 90 -4.00 7.22 25.88
N THR A 91 -2.87 6.80 25.29
CA THR A 91 -2.82 5.74 24.29
C THR A 91 -3.35 4.40 24.80
N GLY A 92 -3.12 4.08 26.09
CA GLY A 92 -3.63 2.84 26.70
C GLY A 92 -5.14 2.72 26.78
N ARG A 93 -5.88 3.80 26.52
CA ARG A 93 -7.36 3.82 26.52
C ARG A 93 -7.95 3.86 25.13
N LEU A 94 -7.11 3.96 24.09
CA LEU A 94 -7.54 4.10 22.70
C LEU A 94 -7.57 2.75 22.02
N THR A 95 -8.62 2.55 21.22
CA THR A 95 -8.78 1.38 20.35
C THR A 95 -8.86 1.81 18.89
N VAL A 96 -8.49 0.89 18.00
CA VAL A 96 -8.67 1.12 16.56
C VAL A 96 -10.16 1.19 16.26
N GLY A 97 -10.57 2.23 15.54
CA GLY A 97 -11.98 2.53 15.24
C GLY A 97 -12.57 3.66 16.09
N ASP A 98 -11.92 4.06 17.18
CA ASP A 98 -12.40 5.16 18.02
C ASP A 98 -12.50 6.46 17.23
N GLU A 99 -13.50 7.26 17.60
CA GLU A 99 -13.75 8.55 16.98
C GLU A 99 -12.65 9.54 17.35
N SER A 100 -12.25 10.29 16.34
CA SER A 100 -11.27 11.36 16.46
C SER A 100 -11.68 12.54 15.58
N ARG A 101 -11.08 13.68 15.82
CA ARG A 101 -11.26 14.88 14.98
C ARG A 101 -9.89 15.48 14.66
N ILE A 102 -9.76 15.97 13.44
CA ILE A 102 -8.58 16.68 12.97
C ILE A 102 -9.00 18.13 12.76
N LEU A 103 -8.28 19.05 13.37
CA LEU A 103 -8.40 20.48 13.17
C LEU A 103 -7.17 20.97 12.44
N LEU A 104 -7.31 21.37 11.18
CA LEU A 104 -6.22 21.91 10.40
C LEU A 104 -6.04 23.41 10.73
N ASP A 105 -4.80 23.87 10.82
CA ASP A 105 -4.51 25.29 11.09
C ASP A 105 -5.08 26.20 10.00
N ALA A 106 -5.18 25.69 8.77
CA ALA A 106 -5.80 26.38 7.65
C ALA A 106 -7.35 26.45 7.74
N LEU A 107 -7.98 25.61 8.58
CA LEU A 107 -9.44 25.51 8.75
C LEU A 107 -9.81 25.48 10.25
N PRO A 108 -9.55 26.55 11.00
CA PRO A 108 -9.62 26.54 12.46
C PRO A 108 -11.04 26.35 13.02
N ASN A 109 -12.08 26.58 12.21
CA ASN A 109 -13.48 26.47 12.64
C ASN A 109 -14.17 25.22 12.09
N GLN A 110 -13.43 24.31 11.43
CA GLN A 110 -14.00 23.14 10.79
C GLN A 110 -13.30 21.86 11.27
N PRO A 111 -13.72 21.27 12.39
CA PRO A 111 -13.19 19.99 12.83
C PRO A 111 -13.59 18.87 11.88
N LEU A 112 -12.62 18.19 11.32
CA LEU A 112 -12.81 17.11 10.35
C LEU A 112 -13.02 15.78 11.07
N PRO A 113 -14.08 15.04 10.77
CA PRO A 113 -14.33 13.74 11.37
C PRO A 113 -13.28 12.74 10.91
N ALA A 114 -12.68 12.05 11.86
CA ALA A 114 -11.66 11.05 11.62
C ALA A 114 -11.85 9.84 12.54
N LYS A 115 -11.17 8.74 12.24
CA LYS A 115 -11.14 7.53 13.08
C LYS A 115 -9.72 7.07 13.27
N ILE A 116 -9.46 6.47 14.43
CA ILE A 116 -8.19 5.84 14.72
C ILE A 116 -8.05 4.61 13.83
N SER A 117 -7.03 4.60 12.97
CA SER A 117 -6.72 3.49 12.07
C SER A 117 -5.57 2.61 12.56
N PHE A 118 -4.70 3.16 13.42
CA PHE A 118 -3.56 2.44 13.95
C PHE A 118 -3.08 3.05 15.26
N VAL A 119 -2.73 2.19 16.21
CA VAL A 119 -2.09 2.55 17.48
C VAL A 119 -0.78 1.77 17.58
N ALA A 120 0.34 2.45 17.74
CA ALA A 120 1.64 1.79 17.84
C ALA A 120 1.76 1.00 19.15
N ALA A 121 2.17 -0.27 19.06
CA ALA A 121 2.42 -1.12 20.21
C ALA A 121 3.77 -0.80 20.92
N LYS A 122 4.67 -0.08 20.23
CA LYS A 122 5.96 0.34 20.78
C LYS A 122 6.03 1.85 20.81
N SER A 123 6.54 2.40 21.92
CA SER A 123 6.84 3.82 22.03
C SER A 123 7.92 4.21 21.01
N GLN A 124 7.77 5.39 20.43
CA GLN A 124 8.86 6.00 19.67
C GLN A 124 9.69 6.85 20.61
N PHE A 125 10.97 6.58 20.62
CA PHE A 125 11.96 7.35 21.37
C PHE A 125 12.30 8.63 20.61
N THR A 126 12.28 9.77 21.29
CA THR A 126 13.27 10.80 21.03
C THR A 126 14.62 10.29 21.57
N PRO A 127 15.72 10.36 20.81
CA PRO A 127 16.96 9.66 21.15
C PRO A 127 17.67 10.30 22.34
N LYS A 128 17.27 9.89 23.55
CA LYS A 128 18.01 10.04 24.80
C LYS A 128 17.65 8.88 25.72
N GLU A 129 18.66 8.23 26.26
CA GLU A 129 18.51 7.16 27.25
C GLU A 129 17.68 7.66 28.44
N VAL A 130 16.66 6.85 28.80
CA VAL A 130 15.61 7.24 29.76
C VAL A 130 15.84 6.50 31.05
N GLU A 131 16.37 7.17 32.04
CA GLU A 131 16.63 6.55 33.36
C GLU A 131 15.66 7.01 34.44
N THR A 132 14.92 8.09 34.28
CA THR A 132 14.07 8.67 35.36
C THR A 132 12.57 8.44 35.12
N ARG A 133 11.79 8.51 36.21
CA ARG A 133 10.32 8.39 36.20
C ARG A 133 9.64 9.48 35.37
N ASP A 134 10.18 10.69 35.39
CA ASP A 134 9.65 11.84 34.64
C ASP A 134 9.91 11.73 33.13
N GLU A 135 10.97 11.05 32.75
CA GLU A 135 11.28 10.80 31.35
C GLU A 135 10.40 9.70 30.76
N ARG A 136 9.95 8.71 31.54
CA ARG A 136 8.96 7.73 31.10
C ARG A 136 7.59 8.34 30.79
N GLN A 137 7.25 9.47 31.42
CA GLN A 137 6.02 10.21 31.09
C GLN A 137 6.10 10.94 29.75
N LYS A 138 7.31 11.16 29.22
CA LYS A 138 7.56 11.74 27.89
C LYS A 138 7.53 10.72 26.75
N LEU A 139 7.34 9.42 27.05
CA LEU A 139 7.17 8.39 26.03
C LEU A 139 5.87 8.64 25.28
N VAL A 140 6.02 8.87 23.98
CA VAL A 140 4.88 9.08 23.08
C VAL A 140 4.70 7.89 22.15
N PHE A 141 3.45 7.58 21.90
CA PHE A 141 3.04 6.53 20.97
C PHE A 141 2.44 7.16 19.74
N ARG A 142 2.83 6.65 18.59
CA ARG A 142 2.24 7.09 17.31
C ARG A 142 0.85 6.49 17.16
N VAL A 143 -0.12 7.36 16.99
CA VAL A 143 -1.50 7.02 16.66
C VAL A 143 -1.80 7.60 15.29
N LYS A 144 -2.23 6.76 14.33
CA LYS A 144 -2.64 7.21 13.02
C LYS A 144 -4.15 7.40 13.01
N VAL A 145 -4.60 8.60 12.70
CA VAL A 145 -6.01 8.92 12.52
C VAL A 145 -6.27 9.19 11.05
N ARG A 146 -7.30 8.55 10.48
CA ARG A 146 -7.68 8.66 9.08
C ARG A 146 -8.97 9.45 8.94
N LEU A 147 -9.03 10.37 8.00
CA LEU A 147 -10.25 11.12 7.69
C LEU A 147 -11.35 10.15 7.22
N THR A 148 -12.57 10.35 7.74
CA THR A 148 -13.72 9.52 7.37
C THR A 148 -14.26 9.89 5.99
N GLN A 149 -14.20 11.17 5.64
CA GLN A 149 -14.71 11.70 4.39
C GLN A 149 -13.73 12.73 3.78
N PRO A 150 -12.58 12.27 3.27
CA PRO A 150 -11.59 13.19 2.70
C PRO A 150 -12.11 13.96 1.48
N ALA A 151 -12.97 13.35 0.67
CA ALA A 151 -13.58 14.01 -0.50
C ALA A 151 -14.48 15.21 -0.14
N ALA A 152 -15.01 15.27 1.08
CA ALA A 152 -15.84 16.40 1.53
C ALA A 152 -14.99 17.66 1.83
N VAL A 153 -13.68 17.55 1.93
CA VAL A 153 -12.77 18.65 2.26
C VAL A 153 -11.58 18.70 1.29
N PRO A 154 -11.80 19.14 0.06
CA PRO A 154 -10.75 19.20 -0.97
C PRO A 154 -9.61 20.19 -0.63
N GLN A 155 -9.84 21.08 0.34
CA GLN A 155 -8.82 22.01 0.85
C GLN A 155 -7.80 21.32 1.77
N ALA A 156 -8.12 20.17 2.38
CA ALA A 156 -7.19 19.40 3.19
C ALA A 156 -6.14 18.74 2.29
N LYS A 157 -4.95 19.32 2.24
CA LYS A 157 -3.84 18.81 1.43
C LYS A 157 -2.82 18.08 2.30
N PRO A 158 -2.17 17.02 1.78
CA PRO A 158 -1.04 16.39 2.46
C PRO A 158 0.05 17.40 2.85
N GLY A 159 0.57 17.28 4.06
CA GLY A 159 1.61 18.18 4.58
C GLY A 159 1.09 19.41 5.33
N MET A 160 -0.23 19.62 5.41
CA MET A 160 -0.77 20.70 6.23
C MET A 160 -0.60 20.41 7.72
N PRO A 161 -0.17 21.38 8.53
CA PRO A 161 -0.13 21.29 9.97
C PRO A 161 -1.53 21.36 10.58
N GLY A 162 -1.69 20.81 11.79
CA GLY A 162 -2.95 20.82 12.51
C GLY A 162 -2.87 20.04 13.81
N ALA A 163 -3.95 20.10 14.60
CA ALA A 163 -4.11 19.36 15.84
C ALA A 163 -5.09 18.19 15.66
N GLY A 164 -4.79 17.08 16.31
CA GLY A 164 -5.68 15.91 16.35
C GLY A 164 -6.23 15.72 17.75
N TYR A 165 -7.53 15.53 17.85
CA TYR A 165 -8.25 15.28 19.09
C TYR A 165 -8.78 13.85 19.09
N VAL A 166 -8.52 13.12 20.17
CA VAL A 166 -9.01 11.75 20.34
C VAL A 166 -9.99 11.69 21.50
N ARG A 167 -11.04 10.91 21.33
CA ARG A 167 -12.04 10.71 22.37
C ARG A 167 -11.57 9.60 23.31
N THR A 168 -11.35 9.92 24.57
CA THR A 168 -10.92 8.94 25.60
C THR A 168 -12.07 8.45 26.50
N ALA A 169 -13.24 9.06 26.39
CA ALA A 169 -14.45 8.69 27.14
C ALA A 169 -15.69 8.98 26.27
N PRO A 170 -16.82 8.31 26.51
CA PRO A 170 -18.07 8.53 25.77
C PRO A 170 -18.76 9.84 26.22
N VAL A 171 -18.07 10.94 26.00
CA VAL A 171 -18.57 12.30 26.29
C VAL A 171 -18.71 13.05 24.97
N ASP A 172 -19.71 13.92 24.86
CA ASP A 172 -19.89 14.74 23.66
C ASP A 172 -18.70 15.64 23.40
N TRP A 173 -18.45 15.90 22.13
CA TRP A 173 -17.36 16.77 21.73
C TRP A 173 -17.64 18.20 22.20
N PRO A 174 -16.66 18.91 22.79
CA PRO A 174 -16.83 20.32 23.13
C PRO A 174 -17.17 21.14 21.88
N ALA A 175 -18.00 22.15 22.05
CA ALA A 175 -18.44 23.01 20.96
C ALA A 175 -17.26 23.74 20.27
N ASN A 176 -16.20 24.04 21.01
CA ASN A 176 -14.97 24.66 20.53
C ASN A 176 -13.79 23.73 20.78
N LEU A 177 -13.26 23.16 19.71
CA LEU A 177 -11.97 22.48 19.71
C LEU A 177 -10.92 23.56 19.36
N GLN A 178 -10.24 24.09 20.35
CA GLN A 178 -9.11 25.01 20.22
C GLN A 178 -7.86 24.38 20.81
#